data_c0d9c8abc487dcd9558228c92b319716
#
_entry.id   c0d9c8abc487dcd9558228c92b319716
#
_cell.length_a   1.000
_cell.length_b   1.000
_cell.length_c   1.000
_cell.angle_alpha   90.00
_cell.angle_beta   90.00
_cell.angle_gamma   90.00
#
_symmetry.space_group_name_H-M   'P 1'
#
loop_
_entity.id
_entity.type
_entity.pdbx_description
1 polymer ?
#
loop_
_entity_poly.entity_id
_entity_poly.type
_entity_poly.pdbx_seq_one_letter_code
_entity_poly.pdbx_strand_id
1 'polypeptide(L)'
;MKQEQKYLEIRKNTVVKANDLIQKSRFSLSLQQQKVVLYLISQITPIDEDFKLYEFSIVEFCKVCGIDYDSGKNYADLKAAIKEIADKSVWIRLANGKQTLVRWIEKPYIDDNSGIVQIKLDADMKPYLLQLKENFTQYELLWTLNFKSKYTIRLYELVKSIHFHELEIYQREFELEELRRMLGAENYKTYQDFKSRVLNPAVEEVNSYSDKNVSYEPIKNGRAVSKIRLTVSTKDTLDRLKLQSQIEREFGVDQMTLWEQLEDKGLV
;
A
#
# COMPACT_ATOMS: atom_id res chain seq x y z
N MET A 1 7.79 -16.79 -19.85
CA MET A 1 7.50 -17.80 -18.80
C MET A 1 8.31 -17.63 -17.53
N LYS A 2 9.63 -17.90 -17.44
CA LYS A 2 10.38 -17.78 -16.15
C LYS A 2 10.38 -16.38 -15.54
N GLN A 3 10.41 -15.34 -16.34
CA GLN A 3 10.49 -13.96 -15.88
C GLN A 3 9.13 -13.42 -15.40
N GLU A 4 8.06 -13.79 -16.07
CA GLU A 4 6.69 -13.48 -15.65
C GLU A 4 6.33 -14.16 -14.33
N GLN A 5 6.74 -15.43 -14.18
CA GLN A 5 6.61 -16.16 -12.91
C GLN A 5 7.31 -15.44 -11.75
N LYS A 6 8.52 -14.90 -11.98
CA LYS A 6 9.23 -14.08 -11.00
C LYS A 6 8.41 -12.85 -10.58
N TYR A 7 7.79 -12.15 -11.53
CA TYR A 7 6.98 -10.96 -11.22
C TYR A 7 5.74 -11.33 -10.40
N LEU A 8 5.09 -12.46 -10.71
CA LEU A 8 3.97 -12.97 -9.93
C LEU A 8 4.37 -13.28 -8.49
N GLU A 9 5.50 -13.94 -8.30
CA GLU A 9 6.03 -14.25 -6.97
C GLU A 9 6.28 -12.96 -6.17
N ILE A 10 6.92 -11.96 -6.78
CA ILE A 10 7.15 -10.66 -6.12
C ILE A 10 5.83 -9.98 -5.73
N ARG A 11 4.79 -10.05 -6.56
CA ARG A 11 3.46 -9.47 -6.24
C ARG A 11 2.81 -10.14 -5.03
N LYS A 12 3.08 -11.43 -4.80
CA LYS A 12 2.60 -12.20 -3.66
C LYS A 12 3.42 -11.99 -2.39
N ASN A 13 4.57 -11.31 -2.49
CA ASN A 13 5.36 -10.96 -1.31
C ASN A 13 4.53 -10.16 -0.32
N THR A 14 4.75 -10.43 0.95
CA THR A 14 4.04 -9.78 2.04
C THR A 14 4.68 -8.44 2.40
N VAL A 15 3.87 -7.41 2.44
CA VAL A 15 4.21 -6.12 3.05
C VAL A 15 3.84 -6.18 4.53
N VAL A 16 4.79 -5.95 5.43
CA VAL A 16 4.58 -5.95 6.89
C VAL A 16 4.97 -4.60 7.47
N LYS A 17 4.08 -3.98 8.23
CA LYS A 17 4.29 -2.68 8.87
C LYS A 17 3.74 -2.64 10.28
N ALA A 18 4.46 -2.02 11.20
CA ALA A 18 3.91 -1.71 12.52
C ALA A 18 2.66 -0.81 12.40
N ASN A 19 1.65 -1.06 13.23
CA ASN A 19 0.42 -0.26 13.24
C ASN A 19 0.69 1.21 13.58
N ASP A 20 1.73 1.51 14.34
CA ASP A 20 2.16 2.87 14.63
C ASP A 20 2.61 3.63 13.36
N LEU A 21 3.29 2.96 12.42
CA LEU A 21 3.64 3.54 11.14
C LEU A 21 2.41 3.82 10.28
N ILE A 22 1.37 3.00 10.37
CA ILE A 22 0.12 3.19 9.61
C ILE A 22 -0.75 4.27 10.24
N GLN A 23 -1.01 4.18 11.55
CA GLN A 23 -2.04 4.97 12.23
C GLN A 23 -1.51 6.29 12.81
N LYS A 24 -0.23 6.34 13.21
CA LYS A 24 0.35 7.48 13.94
C LYS A 24 1.36 8.29 13.13
N SER A 25 1.63 7.89 11.88
CA SER A 25 2.61 8.58 11.04
C SER A 25 1.99 9.67 10.17
N ARG A 26 2.83 10.65 9.83
CA ARG A 26 2.52 11.73 8.89
C ARG A 26 3.61 11.81 7.84
N PHE A 27 3.23 11.66 6.59
CA PHE A 27 4.14 11.80 5.46
C PHE A 27 3.40 12.23 4.18
N SER A 28 4.13 12.80 3.25
CA SER A 28 3.61 13.23 1.96
C SER A 28 4.37 12.52 0.83
N LEU A 29 3.97 11.29 0.54
CA LEU A 29 4.45 10.55 -0.63
C LEU A 29 3.41 10.59 -1.73
N SER A 30 3.86 10.73 -2.99
CA SER A 30 3.01 10.50 -4.16
C SER A 30 2.63 9.02 -4.27
N LEU A 31 1.67 8.69 -5.14
CA LEU A 31 1.30 7.29 -5.38
C LEU A 31 2.51 6.45 -5.81
N GLN A 32 3.30 6.97 -6.75
CA GLN A 32 4.47 6.26 -7.27
C GLN A 32 5.53 6.05 -6.18
N GLN A 33 5.78 7.06 -5.34
CA GLN A 33 6.68 6.94 -4.20
C GLN A 33 6.20 5.91 -3.19
N GLN A 34 4.87 5.86 -2.90
CA GLN A 34 4.32 4.82 -2.04
C GLN A 34 4.52 3.43 -2.65
N LYS A 35 4.29 3.25 -3.95
CA LYS A 35 4.54 1.96 -4.63
C LYS A 35 6.01 1.52 -4.54
N VAL A 36 6.97 2.45 -4.69
CA VAL A 36 8.41 2.14 -4.50
C VAL A 36 8.67 1.69 -3.06
N VAL A 37 8.16 2.42 -2.07
CA VAL A 37 8.35 2.06 -0.65
C VAL A 37 7.70 0.70 -0.34
N LEU A 38 6.49 0.43 -0.83
CA LEU A 38 5.82 -0.86 -0.64
C LEU A 38 6.58 -2.01 -1.30
N TYR A 39 7.09 -1.79 -2.51
CA TYR A 39 7.93 -2.76 -3.20
C TYR A 39 9.19 -3.09 -2.38
N LEU A 40 9.90 -2.10 -1.84
CA LEU A 40 11.07 -2.32 -0.99
C LEU A 40 10.70 -3.09 0.29
N ILE A 41 9.62 -2.71 0.96
CA ILE A 41 9.16 -3.38 2.18
C ILE A 41 8.78 -4.85 1.88
N SER A 42 8.17 -5.12 0.73
CA SER A 42 7.81 -6.49 0.33
C SER A 42 9.02 -7.42 0.07
N GLN A 43 10.24 -6.86 -0.02
CA GLN A 43 11.48 -7.64 -0.14
C GLN A 43 12.08 -8.02 1.23
N ILE A 44 11.54 -7.50 2.33
CA ILE A 44 11.97 -7.86 3.69
C ILE A 44 11.43 -9.26 4.00
N THR A 45 12.32 -10.12 4.48
CA THR A 45 11.94 -11.47 4.92
C THR A 45 11.87 -11.57 6.44
N PRO A 46 11.07 -12.49 7.01
CA PRO A 46 10.94 -12.63 8.46
C PRO A 46 12.25 -12.95 9.21
N ILE A 47 13.25 -13.48 8.51
CA ILE A 47 14.56 -13.83 9.08
C ILE A 47 15.57 -12.70 8.99
N ASP A 48 15.24 -11.57 8.34
CA ASP A 48 16.17 -10.46 8.23
C ASP A 48 16.36 -9.76 9.60
N GLU A 49 17.61 -9.64 10.02
CA GLU A 49 18.00 -8.93 11.25
C GLU A 49 18.35 -7.47 10.98
N ASP A 50 18.66 -7.14 9.72
CA ASP A 50 18.95 -5.80 9.24
C ASP A 50 18.40 -5.58 7.83
N PHE A 51 18.29 -4.33 7.43
CA PHE A 51 17.95 -4.01 6.04
C PHE A 51 19.13 -4.33 5.12
N LYS A 52 18.84 -5.00 4.03
CA LYS A 52 19.78 -5.28 2.94
C LYS A 52 19.86 -4.09 1.99
N LEU A 53 20.89 -4.06 1.17
CA LEU A 53 20.90 -3.26 -0.04
C LEU A 53 20.04 -3.98 -1.08
N TYR A 54 18.89 -3.42 -1.40
CA TYR A 54 17.99 -3.95 -2.42
C TYR A 54 18.44 -3.47 -3.78
N GLU A 55 18.54 -4.39 -4.73
CA GLU A 55 18.90 -4.11 -6.12
C GLU A 55 17.77 -4.57 -7.04
N PHE A 56 17.32 -3.70 -7.93
CA PHE A 56 16.32 -4.01 -8.94
C PHE A 56 16.49 -3.11 -10.16
N SER A 57 16.04 -3.58 -11.32
CA SER A 57 15.96 -2.71 -12.49
C SER A 57 14.66 -1.90 -12.47
N ILE A 58 14.70 -0.69 -13.04
CA ILE A 58 13.51 0.13 -13.25
C ILE A 58 12.46 -0.63 -14.06
N VAL A 59 12.89 -1.42 -15.06
CA VAL A 59 12.00 -2.29 -15.86
C VAL A 59 11.30 -3.32 -15.00
N GLU A 60 12.02 -4.01 -14.11
CA GLU A 60 11.45 -5.01 -13.19
C GLU A 60 10.39 -4.37 -12.29
N PHE A 61 10.70 -3.23 -11.68
CA PHE A 61 9.75 -2.50 -10.86
C PHE A 61 8.49 -2.12 -11.64
N CYS A 62 8.64 -1.57 -12.86
CA CYS A 62 7.51 -1.22 -13.71
C CYS A 62 6.64 -2.44 -14.04
N LYS A 63 7.26 -3.56 -14.41
CA LYS A 63 6.53 -4.83 -14.71
C LYS A 63 5.81 -5.37 -13.48
N VAL A 64 6.43 -5.35 -12.31
CA VAL A 64 5.77 -5.76 -11.05
C VAL A 64 4.59 -4.85 -10.72
N CYS A 65 4.76 -3.54 -10.86
CA CYS A 65 3.74 -2.54 -10.47
C CYS A 65 2.72 -2.23 -11.58
N GLY A 66 2.78 -2.89 -12.75
CA GLY A 66 1.88 -2.61 -13.87
C GLY A 66 2.02 -1.19 -14.43
N ILE A 67 3.23 -0.64 -14.42
CA ILE A 67 3.54 0.67 -14.98
C ILE A 67 4.06 0.45 -16.39
N ASP A 68 3.44 1.13 -17.38
CA ASP A 68 3.93 1.09 -18.75
C ASP A 68 5.34 1.66 -18.83
N TYR A 69 6.28 0.80 -19.24
CA TYR A 69 7.70 1.14 -19.33
C TYR A 69 8.08 1.77 -20.67
N ASP A 70 7.33 1.51 -21.73
CA ASP A 70 7.70 1.89 -23.10
C ASP A 70 7.68 3.41 -23.32
N SER A 71 7.10 4.17 -22.37
CA SER A 71 7.25 5.61 -22.35
C SER A 71 8.52 6.01 -21.60
N GLY A 72 9.47 6.66 -22.24
CA GLY A 72 10.65 7.25 -21.59
C GLY A 72 10.31 8.21 -20.45
N LYS A 73 9.09 8.74 -20.45
CA LYS A 73 8.52 9.54 -19.38
C LYS A 73 8.41 8.75 -18.06
N ASN A 74 7.89 7.53 -18.09
CA ASN A 74 7.73 6.74 -16.88
C ASN A 74 9.08 6.38 -16.23
N TYR A 75 10.13 6.18 -17.03
CA TYR A 75 11.50 6.01 -16.52
C TYR A 75 11.97 7.26 -15.75
N ALA A 76 11.84 8.44 -16.37
CA ALA A 76 12.25 9.69 -15.74
C ALA A 76 11.43 9.99 -14.47
N ASP A 77 10.12 9.76 -14.52
CA ASP A 77 9.22 9.97 -13.39
C ASP A 77 9.57 9.05 -12.21
N LEU A 78 9.91 7.77 -12.48
CA LEU A 78 10.33 6.84 -11.44
C LEU A 78 11.67 7.22 -10.82
N LYS A 79 12.65 7.61 -11.65
CA LYS A 79 13.94 8.12 -11.18
C LYS A 79 13.76 9.35 -10.29
N ALA A 80 12.92 10.29 -10.71
CA ALA A 80 12.57 11.47 -9.92
C ALA A 80 11.86 11.07 -8.60
N ALA A 81 10.93 10.12 -8.64
CA ALA A 81 10.25 9.62 -7.45
C ALA A 81 11.22 9.02 -6.42
N ILE A 82 12.20 8.22 -6.86
CA ILE A 82 13.22 7.63 -5.99
C ILE A 82 14.09 8.73 -5.35
N LYS A 83 14.54 9.70 -6.15
CA LYS A 83 15.31 10.85 -5.64
C LYS A 83 14.53 11.62 -4.57
N GLU A 84 13.25 11.90 -4.85
CA GLU A 84 12.40 12.63 -3.91
C GLU A 84 12.10 11.84 -2.62
N ILE A 85 12.06 10.50 -2.65
CA ILE A 85 11.89 9.68 -1.44
C ILE A 85 13.07 9.89 -0.49
N ALA A 86 14.29 10.00 -1.01
CA ALA A 86 15.49 10.23 -0.19
C ALA A 86 15.46 11.58 0.55
N ASP A 87 14.76 12.57 -0.02
CA ASP A 87 14.59 13.90 0.58
C ASP A 87 13.37 13.98 1.54
N LYS A 88 12.53 12.93 1.60
CA LYS A 88 11.31 12.90 2.38
C LYS A 88 11.46 12.08 3.65
N SER A 89 10.82 12.58 4.69
CA SER A 89 10.78 11.95 6.00
C SER A 89 9.34 11.71 6.44
N VAL A 90 9.20 10.87 7.44
CA VAL A 90 7.93 10.56 8.10
C VAL A 90 7.97 10.98 9.57
N TRP A 91 7.00 11.77 9.99
CA TRP A 91 6.75 12.04 11.39
C TRP A 91 5.97 10.90 12.02
N ILE A 92 6.48 10.34 13.11
CA ILE A 92 5.84 9.25 13.85
C ILE A 92 5.60 9.72 15.28
N ARG A 93 4.35 9.61 15.77
CA ARG A 93 4.01 9.90 17.16
C ARG A 93 4.30 8.67 18.02
N LEU A 94 5.16 8.84 19.01
CA LEU A 94 5.55 7.81 19.98
C LEU A 94 4.48 7.67 21.09
N ALA A 95 4.50 6.52 21.77
CA ALA A 95 3.59 6.23 22.89
C ALA A 95 3.69 7.24 24.06
N ASN A 96 4.87 7.83 24.27
CA ASN A 96 5.11 8.87 25.29
C ASN A 96 4.65 10.27 24.86
N GLY A 97 3.93 10.41 23.73
CA GLY A 97 3.44 11.67 23.19
C GLY A 97 4.47 12.48 22.40
N LYS A 98 5.75 12.11 22.42
CA LYS A 98 6.79 12.74 21.58
C LYS A 98 6.61 12.37 20.11
N GLN A 99 7.27 13.09 19.22
CA GLN A 99 7.34 12.78 17.80
C GLN A 99 8.81 12.58 17.40
N THR A 100 9.04 11.66 16.49
CA THR A 100 10.34 11.45 15.85
C THR A 100 10.21 11.64 14.35
N LEU A 101 11.29 12.05 13.70
CA LEU A 101 11.39 12.20 12.26
C LEU A 101 12.34 11.14 11.73
N VAL A 102 11.84 10.28 10.86
CA VAL A 102 12.57 9.16 10.27
C VAL A 102 12.61 9.30 8.76
N ARG A 103 13.70 8.97 8.10
CA ARG A 103 13.78 8.88 6.64
C ARG A 103 13.24 7.54 6.17
N TRP A 104 12.77 7.50 4.91
CA TRP A 104 12.32 6.26 4.30
C TRP A 104 13.48 5.39 3.82
N ILE A 105 14.46 6.00 3.18
CA ILE A 105 15.61 5.34 2.57
C ILE A 105 16.90 6.08 2.86
N GLU A 106 17.99 5.35 2.84
CA GLU A 106 19.34 5.89 2.74
C GLU A 106 19.58 6.44 1.32
N LYS A 107 20.80 6.91 1.05
CA LYS A 107 21.18 7.43 -0.27
C LYS A 107 20.99 6.35 -1.35
N PRO A 108 20.12 6.57 -2.36
CA PRO A 108 19.98 5.64 -3.47
C PRO A 108 21.13 5.81 -4.48
N TYR A 109 21.47 4.72 -5.17
CA TYR A 109 22.37 4.73 -6.32
C TYR A 109 21.57 4.29 -7.54
N ILE A 110 21.69 5.03 -8.64
CA ILE A 110 21.01 4.75 -9.92
C ILE A 110 22.06 4.75 -11.01
N ASP A 111 22.23 3.63 -11.68
CA ASP A 111 23.06 3.52 -12.88
C ASP A 111 22.19 3.83 -14.11
N ASP A 112 22.44 4.97 -14.72
CA ASP A 112 21.69 5.45 -15.86
C ASP A 112 21.88 4.61 -17.13
N ASN A 113 23.00 3.85 -17.23
CA ASN A 113 23.27 3.02 -18.40
C ASN A 113 22.52 1.68 -18.33
N SER A 114 22.48 1.06 -17.15
CA SER A 114 21.81 -0.25 -16.96
C SER A 114 20.38 -0.13 -16.45
N GLY A 115 19.98 1.04 -15.93
CA GLY A 115 18.70 1.21 -15.26
C GLY A 115 18.59 0.46 -13.93
N ILE A 116 19.75 0.05 -13.37
CA ILE A 116 19.82 -0.62 -12.06
C ILE A 116 19.73 0.43 -10.96
N VAL A 117 18.91 0.14 -9.96
CA VAL A 117 18.71 0.94 -8.76
C VAL A 117 19.15 0.12 -7.56
N GLN A 118 19.98 0.73 -6.70
CA GLN A 118 20.37 0.17 -5.41
C GLN A 118 19.85 1.08 -4.31
N ILE A 119 19.03 0.55 -3.42
CA ILE A 119 18.39 1.29 -2.31
C ILE A 119 18.47 0.47 -1.04
N LYS A 120 18.73 1.15 0.08
CA LYS A 120 18.58 0.59 1.43
C LYS A 120 17.53 1.39 2.19
N LEU A 121 16.69 0.71 2.95
CA LEU A 121 15.75 1.37 3.89
C LEU A 121 16.59 1.98 5.03
N ASP A 122 16.13 3.14 5.52
CA ASP A 122 16.83 3.85 6.60
C ASP A 122 16.79 3.03 7.91
N ALA A 123 17.91 2.99 8.62
CA ALA A 123 18.07 2.19 9.83
C ALA A 123 17.03 2.54 10.91
N ASP A 124 16.59 3.79 10.99
CA ASP A 124 15.56 4.25 11.94
C ASP A 124 14.18 3.68 11.64
N MET A 125 13.97 3.07 10.45
CA MET A 125 12.73 2.36 10.11
C MET A 125 12.66 0.94 10.70
N LYS A 126 13.76 0.38 11.23
CA LYS A 126 13.78 -0.99 11.78
C LYS A 126 12.66 -1.28 12.78
N PRO A 127 12.38 -0.42 13.78
CA PRO A 127 11.31 -0.69 14.75
C PRO A 127 9.91 -0.79 14.14
N TYR A 128 9.75 -0.31 12.91
CA TYR A 128 8.46 -0.25 12.23
C TYR A 128 8.32 -1.29 11.11
N LEU A 129 9.40 -1.95 10.71
CA LEU A 129 9.42 -2.84 9.54
C LEU A 129 10.11 -4.18 9.77
N LEU A 130 10.97 -4.32 10.79
CA LEU A 130 11.75 -5.55 11.03
C LEU A 130 11.30 -6.26 12.31
N GLN A 131 11.27 -7.59 12.25
CA GLN A 131 11.07 -8.48 13.40
C GLN A 131 9.85 -8.11 14.26
N LEU A 132 8.77 -7.66 13.62
CA LEU A 132 7.53 -7.25 14.29
C LEU A 132 6.84 -8.50 14.88
N LYS A 133 6.62 -8.51 16.19
CA LYS A 133 5.98 -9.63 16.91
C LYS A 133 4.50 -9.39 17.20
N GLU A 134 4.12 -8.14 17.39
CA GLU A 134 2.76 -7.72 17.75
C GLU A 134 2.45 -6.34 17.16
N ASN A 135 1.18 -5.97 17.14
CA ASN A 135 0.71 -4.66 16.69
C ASN A 135 1.19 -4.29 15.28
N PHE A 136 1.17 -5.25 14.37
CA PHE A 136 1.53 -5.05 12.97
C PHE A 136 0.38 -5.43 12.03
N THR A 137 0.49 -4.97 10.81
CA THR A 137 -0.41 -5.27 9.70
C THR A 137 0.39 -5.91 8.59
N GLN A 138 -0.18 -6.96 7.99
CA GLN A 138 0.40 -7.64 6.85
C GLN A 138 -0.62 -7.82 5.72
N TYR A 139 -0.15 -7.74 4.49
CA TYR A 139 -0.94 -7.96 3.27
C TYR A 139 -0.03 -8.24 2.08
N GLU A 140 -0.54 -8.91 1.06
CA GLU A 140 0.19 -9.11 -0.19
C GLU A 140 0.30 -7.80 -0.97
N LEU A 141 1.49 -7.53 -1.54
CA LEU A 141 1.74 -6.34 -2.37
C LEU A 141 0.72 -6.21 -3.50
N LEU A 142 0.27 -7.33 -4.06
CA LEU A 142 -0.72 -7.43 -5.13
C LEU A 142 -1.94 -6.53 -4.92
N TRP A 143 -2.50 -6.52 -3.70
CA TRP A 143 -3.71 -5.77 -3.36
C TRP A 143 -3.59 -4.25 -3.46
N THR A 144 -2.37 -3.74 -3.63
CA THR A 144 -2.13 -2.28 -3.73
C THR A 144 -1.73 -1.81 -5.13
N LEU A 145 -1.43 -2.75 -6.04
CA LEU A 145 -0.81 -2.41 -7.33
C LEU A 145 -1.76 -1.67 -8.27
N ASN A 146 -3.06 -2.01 -8.26
CA ASN A 146 -4.07 -1.37 -9.10
C ASN A 146 -4.62 -0.05 -8.54
N PHE A 147 -4.26 0.33 -7.31
CA PHE A 147 -4.68 1.62 -6.77
C PHE A 147 -4.07 2.78 -7.56
N LYS A 148 -4.91 3.75 -7.88
CA LYS A 148 -4.57 4.95 -8.66
C LYS A 148 -4.47 6.21 -7.79
N SER A 149 -4.84 6.09 -6.50
CA SER A 149 -4.76 7.18 -5.55
C SER A 149 -3.83 6.86 -4.38
N LYS A 150 -3.00 7.83 -4.00
CA LYS A 150 -2.19 7.73 -2.77
C LYS A 150 -3.04 7.58 -1.50
N TYR A 151 -4.26 8.08 -1.54
CA TYR A 151 -5.19 8.01 -0.42
C TYR A 151 -5.80 6.61 -0.29
N THR A 152 -5.93 5.90 -1.40
CA THR A 152 -6.43 4.51 -1.40
C THR A 152 -5.46 3.58 -0.70
N ILE A 153 -4.15 3.69 -0.96
CA ILE A 153 -3.14 2.92 -0.23
C ILE A 153 -3.26 3.19 1.28
N ARG A 154 -3.35 4.46 1.67
CA ARG A 154 -3.47 4.84 3.09
C ARG A 154 -4.76 4.31 3.73
N LEU A 155 -5.90 4.39 3.03
CA LEU A 155 -7.17 3.86 3.51
C LEU A 155 -7.11 2.34 3.65
N TYR A 156 -6.57 1.64 2.66
CA TYR A 156 -6.42 0.19 2.68
C TYR A 156 -5.56 -0.26 3.87
N GLU A 157 -4.39 0.34 4.06
CA GLU A 157 -3.53 0.05 5.21
C GLU A 157 -4.23 0.34 6.54
N LEU A 158 -4.97 1.45 6.63
CA LEU A 158 -5.73 1.80 7.83
C LEU A 158 -6.78 0.75 8.14
N VAL A 159 -7.61 0.35 7.17
CA VAL A 159 -8.65 -0.66 7.40
C VAL A 159 -8.07 -2.03 7.72
N LYS A 160 -6.95 -2.42 7.10
CA LYS A 160 -6.22 -3.64 7.46
C LYS A 160 -5.72 -3.58 8.90
N SER A 161 -5.23 -2.43 9.35
CA SER A 161 -4.65 -2.25 10.70
C SER A 161 -5.68 -2.23 11.84
N ILE A 162 -6.95 -2.02 11.52
CA ILE A 162 -8.03 -2.01 12.52
C ILE A 162 -8.90 -3.27 12.49
N HIS A 163 -8.79 -4.08 11.45
CA HIS A 163 -9.60 -5.28 11.25
C HIS A 163 -8.81 -6.53 11.60
N PHE A 164 -8.80 -6.90 12.90
CA PHE A 164 -7.98 -7.99 13.44
C PHE A 164 -8.57 -9.38 13.21
N HIS A 165 -9.91 -9.49 13.10
CA HIS A 165 -10.61 -10.76 12.90
C HIS A 165 -11.25 -10.78 11.51
N GLU A 166 -10.69 -11.55 10.61
CA GLU A 166 -11.09 -11.53 9.18
C GLU A 166 -12.51 -12.04 8.92
N LEU A 167 -13.09 -12.79 9.84
CA LEU A 167 -14.42 -13.39 9.69
C LEU A 167 -15.57 -12.47 10.13
N GLU A 168 -15.28 -11.39 10.81
CA GLU A 168 -16.31 -10.51 11.38
C GLU A 168 -16.38 -9.18 10.64
N ILE A 169 -17.56 -8.57 10.64
CA ILE A 169 -17.74 -7.18 10.24
C ILE A 169 -17.28 -6.30 11.38
N TYR A 170 -16.33 -5.44 11.12
CA TYR A 170 -15.77 -4.53 12.10
C TYR A 170 -16.15 -3.08 11.80
N GLN A 171 -16.51 -2.33 12.83
CA GLN A 171 -16.84 -0.93 12.74
C GLN A 171 -15.94 -0.09 13.64
N ARG A 172 -15.46 1.03 13.13
CA ARG A 172 -14.70 2.01 13.91
C ARG A 172 -15.05 3.43 13.50
N GLU A 173 -15.22 4.28 14.51
CA GLU A 173 -15.42 5.72 14.34
C GLU A 173 -14.09 6.45 14.43
N PHE A 174 -13.92 7.42 13.56
CA PHE A 174 -12.79 8.34 13.56
C PHE A 174 -13.31 9.78 13.60
N GLU A 175 -12.67 10.62 14.38
CA GLU A 175 -12.85 12.07 14.23
C GLU A 175 -12.46 12.48 12.81
N LEU A 176 -13.24 13.36 12.18
CA LEU A 176 -13.04 13.72 10.78
C LEU A 176 -11.63 14.26 10.52
N GLU A 177 -11.13 15.10 11.41
CA GLU A 177 -9.77 15.68 11.29
C GLU A 177 -8.68 14.63 11.51
N GLU A 178 -8.93 13.66 12.38
CA GLU A 178 -7.99 12.54 12.58
C GLU A 178 -7.90 11.67 11.32
N LEU A 179 -9.04 11.31 10.72
CA LEU A 179 -9.08 10.53 9.49
C LEU A 179 -8.40 11.27 8.33
N ARG A 180 -8.65 12.57 8.16
CA ARG A 180 -7.94 13.40 7.17
C ARG A 180 -6.42 13.32 7.36
N ARG A 181 -5.96 13.44 8.58
CA ARG A 181 -4.53 13.37 8.93
C ARG A 181 -3.94 11.99 8.64
N MET A 182 -4.65 10.91 9.04
CA MET A 182 -4.21 9.54 8.78
C MET A 182 -4.10 9.23 7.28
N LEU A 183 -4.97 9.81 6.46
CA LEU A 183 -4.93 9.64 5.01
C LEU A 183 -3.98 10.62 4.31
N GLY A 184 -3.41 11.62 5.02
CA GLY A 184 -2.59 12.68 4.42
C GLY A 184 -3.41 13.63 3.54
N ALA A 185 -4.64 13.91 3.94
CA ALA A 185 -5.64 14.67 3.20
C ALA A 185 -6.04 15.99 3.88
N GLU A 186 -5.15 16.57 4.72
CA GLU A 186 -5.41 17.78 5.50
C GLU A 186 -5.60 19.04 4.64
N ASN A 187 -5.21 18.99 3.37
CA ASN A 187 -5.45 20.06 2.41
C ASN A 187 -6.94 20.20 1.99
N TYR A 188 -7.74 19.15 2.13
CA TYR A 188 -9.19 19.18 1.86
C TYR A 188 -9.95 19.70 3.08
N LYS A 189 -10.19 21.00 3.14
CA LYS A 189 -10.75 21.66 4.34
C LYS A 189 -12.24 21.39 4.54
N THR A 190 -13.02 21.24 3.46
CA THR A 190 -14.44 20.95 3.56
C THR A 190 -14.69 19.45 3.61
N TYR A 191 -15.75 19.02 4.29
CA TYR A 191 -16.17 17.61 4.24
C TYR A 191 -16.54 17.18 2.82
N GLN A 192 -17.16 18.06 2.05
CA GLN A 192 -17.60 17.75 0.68
C GLN A 192 -16.41 17.46 -0.25
N ASP A 193 -15.34 18.27 -0.17
CA ASP A 193 -14.12 18.02 -0.96
C ASP A 193 -13.43 16.74 -0.52
N PHE A 194 -13.30 16.53 0.80
CA PHE A 194 -12.73 15.32 1.35
C PHE A 194 -13.52 14.08 0.94
N LYS A 195 -14.85 14.12 1.01
CA LYS A 195 -15.73 13.05 0.56
C LYS A 195 -15.54 12.74 -0.92
N SER A 196 -15.67 13.76 -1.78
CA SER A 196 -15.70 13.56 -3.23
C SER A 196 -14.32 13.24 -3.84
N ARG A 197 -13.25 13.79 -3.28
CA ARG A 197 -11.90 13.68 -3.86
C ARG A 197 -11.00 12.64 -3.15
N VAL A 198 -11.38 12.20 -1.95
CA VAL A 198 -10.59 11.26 -1.16
C VAL A 198 -11.40 10.02 -0.79
N LEU A 199 -12.46 10.15 0.02
CA LEU A 199 -13.15 8.99 0.57
C LEU A 199 -13.86 8.15 -0.49
N ASN A 200 -14.69 8.76 -1.34
CA ASN A 200 -15.44 8.01 -2.34
C ASN A 200 -14.50 7.26 -3.29
N PRO A 201 -13.51 7.91 -3.95
CA PRO A 201 -12.62 7.19 -4.84
C PRO A 201 -11.79 6.11 -4.11
N ALA A 202 -11.33 6.39 -2.87
CA ALA A 202 -10.54 5.43 -2.14
C ALA A 202 -11.34 4.20 -1.72
N VAL A 203 -12.57 4.38 -1.26
CA VAL A 203 -13.47 3.27 -0.92
C VAL A 203 -13.83 2.44 -2.15
N GLU A 204 -14.12 3.09 -3.29
CA GLU A 204 -14.40 2.41 -4.55
C GLU A 204 -13.21 1.57 -5.02
N GLU A 205 -11.99 2.12 -5.01
CA GLU A 205 -10.79 1.37 -5.40
C GLU A 205 -10.48 0.22 -4.44
N VAL A 206 -10.61 0.41 -3.11
CA VAL A 206 -10.44 -0.68 -2.13
C VAL A 206 -11.41 -1.80 -2.41
N ASN A 207 -12.69 -1.49 -2.65
CA ASN A 207 -13.71 -2.49 -2.96
C ASN A 207 -13.47 -3.19 -4.29
N SER A 208 -12.90 -2.49 -5.27
CA SER A 208 -12.66 -3.04 -6.62
C SER A 208 -11.38 -3.87 -6.71
N TYR A 209 -10.33 -3.55 -5.95
CA TYR A 209 -8.99 -4.09 -6.19
C TYR A 209 -8.32 -4.73 -4.96
N SER A 210 -9.01 -4.87 -3.82
CA SER A 210 -8.41 -5.49 -2.64
C SER A 210 -9.25 -6.61 -2.04
N ASP A 211 -8.66 -7.30 -1.06
CA ASP A 211 -9.30 -8.37 -0.27
C ASP A 211 -10.36 -7.86 0.72
N LYS A 212 -10.62 -6.55 0.79
CA LYS A 212 -11.55 -5.94 1.75
C LYS A 212 -12.77 -5.32 1.07
N ASN A 213 -13.90 -5.37 1.78
CA ASN A 213 -15.05 -4.52 1.52
C ASN A 213 -15.11 -3.42 2.56
N VAL A 214 -15.27 -2.20 2.11
CA VAL A 214 -15.32 -1.00 2.96
C VAL A 214 -16.54 -0.18 2.62
N SER A 215 -17.23 0.29 3.64
CA SER A 215 -18.24 1.33 3.52
C SER A 215 -18.05 2.37 4.61
N TYR A 216 -18.67 3.52 4.48
CA TYR A 216 -18.61 4.53 5.52
C TYR A 216 -19.88 5.32 5.68
N GLU A 217 -20.09 5.83 6.89
CA GLU A 217 -21.22 6.71 7.24
C GLU A 217 -20.71 7.97 7.94
N PRO A 218 -21.19 9.16 7.55
CA PRO A 218 -20.89 10.39 8.25
C PRO A 218 -21.74 10.52 9.52
N ILE A 219 -21.12 10.84 10.64
CA ILE A 219 -21.78 11.15 11.89
C ILE A 219 -21.73 12.66 12.10
N LYS A 220 -22.91 13.25 12.28
CA LYS A 220 -23.05 14.70 12.45
C LYS A 220 -23.10 15.11 13.92
N ASN A 221 -22.52 16.28 14.21
CA ASN A 221 -22.78 17.03 15.41
C ASN A 221 -23.44 18.36 14.99
N GLY A 222 -24.75 18.49 15.27
CA GLY A 222 -25.55 19.56 14.69
C GLY A 222 -25.62 19.48 13.15
N ARG A 223 -25.22 20.54 12.46
CA ARG A 223 -25.21 20.61 10.98
C ARG A 223 -23.91 20.12 10.35
N ALA A 224 -22.83 19.99 11.10
CA ALA A 224 -21.52 19.62 10.61
C ALA A 224 -21.25 18.12 10.80
N VAL A 225 -20.53 17.50 9.85
CA VAL A 225 -19.97 16.16 10.03
C VAL A 225 -18.77 16.26 10.95
N SER A 226 -18.80 15.52 12.05
CA SER A 226 -17.73 15.48 13.05
C SER A 226 -16.92 14.19 13.00
N LYS A 227 -17.56 13.07 12.66
CA LYS A 227 -16.91 11.75 12.59
C LYS A 227 -17.30 11.00 11.33
N ILE A 228 -16.48 10.02 11.02
CA ILE A 228 -16.74 8.99 10.00
C ILE A 228 -16.70 7.63 10.67
N ARG A 229 -17.77 6.84 10.52
CA ARG A 229 -17.77 5.41 10.88
C ARG A 229 -17.38 4.62 9.65
N LEU A 230 -16.27 3.89 9.72
CA LEU A 230 -15.88 2.91 8.72
C LEU A 230 -16.45 1.54 9.11
N THR A 231 -17.01 0.84 8.15
CA THR A 231 -17.42 -0.58 8.27
C THR A 231 -16.55 -1.39 7.32
N VAL A 232 -15.90 -2.43 7.83
CA VAL A 232 -14.93 -3.25 7.11
C VAL A 232 -15.31 -4.72 7.23
N SER A 233 -15.24 -5.45 6.12
CA SER A 233 -15.30 -6.91 6.09
C SER A 233 -14.26 -7.46 5.12
N THR A 234 -13.91 -8.74 5.26
CA THR A 234 -13.07 -9.45 4.29
C THR A 234 -13.96 -10.07 3.21
N LYS A 235 -13.56 -9.97 1.95
CA LYS A 235 -14.20 -10.71 0.86
C LYS A 235 -14.08 -12.21 1.09
N ASP A 236 -15.05 -12.98 0.66
CA ASP A 236 -14.96 -14.43 0.73
C ASP A 236 -13.81 -14.98 -0.14
N THR A 237 -13.50 -16.25 0.05
CA THR A 237 -12.34 -16.87 -0.61
C THR A 237 -12.49 -16.91 -2.13
N LEU A 238 -13.70 -17.15 -2.64
CA LEU A 238 -13.96 -17.22 -4.08
C LEU A 238 -13.83 -15.86 -4.74
N ASP A 239 -14.39 -14.82 -4.11
CA ASP A 239 -14.27 -13.44 -4.60
C ASP A 239 -12.81 -12.96 -4.60
N ARG A 240 -12.04 -13.33 -3.58
CA ARG A 240 -10.59 -13.01 -3.54
C ARG A 240 -9.83 -13.70 -4.67
N LEU A 241 -10.09 -14.97 -4.94
CA LEU A 241 -9.44 -15.72 -6.03
C LEU A 241 -9.81 -15.14 -7.41
N LYS A 242 -11.08 -14.81 -7.63
CA LYS A 242 -11.52 -14.15 -8.88
C LYS A 242 -10.81 -12.82 -9.08
N LEU A 243 -10.79 -12.00 -8.05
CA LEU A 243 -10.15 -10.69 -8.10
C LEU A 243 -8.64 -10.80 -8.32
N GLN A 244 -7.97 -11.73 -7.64
CA GLN A 244 -6.56 -11.99 -7.86
C GLN A 244 -6.28 -12.39 -9.31
N SER A 245 -7.08 -13.30 -9.86
CA SER A 245 -6.99 -13.70 -11.27
C SER A 245 -7.19 -12.53 -12.23
N GLN A 246 -8.18 -11.67 -11.95
CA GLN A 246 -8.41 -10.47 -12.75
C GLN A 246 -7.21 -9.54 -12.72
N ILE A 247 -6.66 -9.25 -11.55
CA ILE A 247 -5.48 -8.39 -11.39
C ILE A 247 -4.28 -8.99 -12.13
N GLU A 248 -4.03 -10.29 -11.99
CA GLU A 248 -2.93 -10.97 -12.67
C GLU A 248 -3.05 -10.89 -14.20
N ARG A 249 -4.26 -11.01 -14.76
CA ARG A 249 -4.51 -10.80 -16.20
C ARG A 249 -4.25 -9.36 -16.65
N GLU A 250 -4.68 -8.39 -15.90
CA GLU A 250 -4.42 -6.97 -16.19
C GLU A 250 -2.92 -6.67 -16.25
N PHE A 251 -2.10 -7.46 -15.55
CA PHE A 251 -0.64 -7.40 -15.61
C PHE A 251 0.00 -8.27 -16.69
N GLY A 252 -0.80 -8.81 -17.63
CA GLY A 252 -0.31 -9.57 -18.78
C GLY A 252 0.17 -10.98 -18.43
N VAL A 253 -0.44 -11.62 -17.45
CA VAL A 253 -0.14 -13.02 -17.11
C VAL A 253 -0.97 -13.94 -18.01
N ASP A 254 -0.31 -14.61 -18.94
CA ASP A 254 -0.94 -15.57 -19.88
C ASP A 254 -1.15 -16.98 -19.31
N GLN A 255 -0.77 -17.22 -18.04
CA GLN A 255 -0.96 -18.52 -17.41
C GLN A 255 -2.35 -18.61 -16.77
N MET A 256 -2.97 -19.80 -16.90
CA MET A 256 -4.19 -20.12 -16.16
C MET A 256 -4.00 -19.86 -14.67
N THR A 257 -4.77 -18.94 -14.13
CA THR A 257 -4.77 -18.62 -12.70
C THR A 257 -5.40 -19.77 -11.91
N LEU A 258 -5.22 -19.77 -10.59
CA LEU A 258 -5.84 -20.79 -9.75
C LEU A 258 -7.37 -20.82 -9.91
N TRP A 259 -8.01 -19.67 -10.06
CA TRP A 259 -9.45 -19.57 -10.31
C TRP A 259 -9.84 -20.30 -11.60
N GLU A 260 -9.18 -20.00 -12.70
CA GLU A 260 -9.46 -20.63 -14.01
C GLU A 260 -9.21 -22.15 -13.98
N GLN A 261 -8.19 -22.59 -13.25
CA GLN A 261 -7.94 -24.03 -13.07
C GLN A 261 -9.06 -24.72 -12.27
N LEU A 262 -9.67 -24.04 -11.30
CA LEU A 262 -10.80 -24.55 -10.52
C LEU A 262 -12.09 -24.55 -11.37
N GLU A 263 -12.30 -23.50 -12.16
CA GLU A 263 -13.43 -23.38 -13.09
C GLU A 263 -13.37 -24.44 -14.19
N ASP A 264 -12.19 -24.65 -14.81
CA ASP A 264 -11.95 -25.70 -15.82
C ASP A 264 -12.20 -27.11 -15.25
N LYS A 265 -11.92 -27.33 -13.98
CA LYS A 265 -12.18 -28.58 -13.27
C LYS A 265 -13.62 -28.71 -12.74
N GLY A 266 -14.47 -27.71 -12.94
CA GLY A 266 -15.85 -27.68 -12.44
C GLY A 266 -15.95 -27.69 -10.91
N LEU A 267 -14.95 -27.16 -10.22
CA LEU A 267 -14.90 -27.11 -8.74
C LEU A 267 -15.44 -25.79 -8.17
N VAL A 268 -15.78 -24.83 -9.03
CA VAL A 268 -16.37 -23.53 -8.71
C VAL A 268 -17.33 -23.10 -9.79
#